data_2d3fa8cdabb475272f90492d415e70ef
#
_entry.id   2d3fa8cdabb475272f90492d415e70ef
#
_cell.length_a   1.000
_cell.length_b   1.000
_cell.length_c   1.000
_cell.angle_alpha   90.00
_cell.angle_beta   90.00
_cell.angle_gamma   90.00
#
_symmetry.space_group_name_H-M   'P 1'
#
loop_
_entity.id
_entity.type
_entity.pdbx_description
1 polymer ?
#
loop_
_entity_poly.entity_id
_entity_poly.type
_entity_poly.pdbx_seq_one_letter_code
_entity_poly.pdbx_strand_id
1 'polypeptide(L)'
;AGFLSSVTGDFRWGKDENTDDTEGVLFSKKKEESCGISEKEIEIAALRIMSTMSAYMSALGKEKRSVNTGMLAGNGTIRASVKGYASGKLSKEELHQVWKAVEEALSAGALGISLGIAYAPEFEYDRDGLVEALQPLKGTDIPVTVHIRNEGDGILLALQEVISVAEELKIPLHVSHLKCIGKKNWGETPVRILQLFDQAATRGVKVDFDLYPYLTGSTQLVHLLPPQFQEGGTDAICARLADQSCREKITKVLKQPSDIFENIVELAGFDMIYASTLHTEKFRSYAGQSIAKIAEQFKQDPYDTLYDILLAERCQVTMLDTIASEEDMLHFLKDSRANLISDAIYPAGGKYHPRVYGAFPKLLTDYVRDKKVFSIEDAIYKMTAKPAGVLGINRGILEKGMPADINIFHLDKLKVHADFENPDQYCTGFDYVLVGGEIAVKQDEYRNPQSGRIVRGCNK
;
A
#
# COMPACT_ATOMS: atom_id res chain seq x y z
N ALA A 1 -17.71 7.42 3.07
CA ALA A 1 -16.39 7.55 2.50
C ALA A 1 -15.54 6.39 2.99
N GLY A 2 -15.18 5.49 2.09
CA GLY A 2 -14.47 4.26 2.41
C GLY A 2 -13.07 4.56 2.97
N PHE A 3 -12.77 3.97 4.11
CA PHE A 3 -11.56 4.16 4.87
C PHE A 3 -10.79 2.86 5.02
N LEU A 4 -10.36 2.29 3.94
CA LEU A 4 -9.20 1.44 3.93
C LEU A 4 -8.44 1.76 2.66
N SER A 5 -7.64 2.82 2.69
CA SER A 5 -6.40 2.71 2.00
C SER A 5 -5.53 1.86 2.92
N SER A 6 -5.23 0.64 2.55
CA SER A 6 -4.06 0.00 3.10
C SER A 6 -2.91 0.85 2.61
N VAL A 7 -2.54 1.85 3.38
CA VAL A 7 -1.20 2.36 3.30
C VAL A 7 -0.37 1.21 3.86
N THR A 8 -0.07 0.23 3.02
CA THR A 8 1.09 -0.61 3.20
C THR A 8 2.23 0.39 3.07
N GLY A 9 2.46 1.09 4.21
CA GLY A 9 3.22 2.30 4.20
C GLY A 9 4.66 1.98 4.09
N ASP A 10 5.24 2.29 2.98
CA ASP A 10 6.58 2.83 2.97
C ASP A 10 6.61 4.24 3.60
N PHE A 11 6.01 4.40 4.78
CA PHE A 11 6.35 5.48 5.69
C PHE A 11 7.60 5.04 6.43
N ARG A 12 8.74 5.36 5.87
CA ARG A 12 10.04 5.10 6.47
C ARG A 12 10.21 5.95 7.73
N TRP A 13 10.06 5.33 8.87
CA TRP A 13 10.54 5.81 10.15
C TRP A 13 11.99 5.37 10.24
N GLY A 14 12.92 6.15 9.95
CA GLY A 14 14.29 5.72 10.12
C GLY A 14 15.27 6.85 9.89
N LYS A 15 16.29 6.89 10.71
CA LYS A 15 17.51 7.61 10.45
C LYS A 15 18.21 7.04 9.22
N ASP A 16 17.67 7.30 8.04
CA ASP A 16 18.43 7.16 6.82
C ASP A 16 18.86 8.57 6.42
N GLU A 17 20.09 8.92 6.71
CA GLU A 17 20.67 10.23 6.42
C GLU A 17 20.73 10.51 4.90
N ASN A 18 20.31 9.54 4.05
CA ASN A 18 20.44 9.58 2.61
C ASN A 18 19.13 9.40 1.83
N THR A 19 17.98 9.29 2.48
CA THR A 19 16.71 9.32 1.75
C THR A 19 16.11 10.71 1.85
N ASP A 20 16.04 11.39 0.71
CA ASP A 20 15.27 12.62 0.50
C ASP A 20 13.75 12.35 0.61
N ASP A 21 13.33 11.78 1.73
CA ASP A 21 11.91 11.64 2.13
C ASP A 21 11.40 12.99 2.66
N THR A 22 11.65 14.04 1.85
CA THR A 22 11.26 15.42 2.12
C THR A 22 9.83 15.74 1.73
N GLU A 23 9.01 14.77 1.34
CA GLU A 23 7.65 15.05 0.89
C GLU A 23 6.71 15.51 2.00
N GLY A 24 6.84 14.99 3.21
CA GLY A 24 6.21 15.58 4.38
C GLY A 24 6.72 17.00 4.69
N VAL A 25 7.92 17.31 4.24
CA VAL A 25 8.61 18.59 4.38
C VAL A 25 8.27 19.56 3.22
N LEU A 26 7.88 19.07 2.03
CA LEU A 26 7.48 19.90 0.89
C LEU A 26 6.24 20.77 1.15
N PHE A 27 5.34 20.36 2.03
CA PHE A 27 4.28 21.25 2.54
C PHE A 27 4.82 22.43 3.34
N SER A 28 6.03 22.32 3.89
CA SER A 28 6.70 23.43 4.60
C SER A 28 7.53 24.32 3.65
N LYS A 29 8.07 23.83 2.54
CA LYS A 29 8.86 24.65 1.58
C LYS A 29 8.12 25.89 1.09
N LYS A 30 6.81 25.83 0.88
CA LYS A 30 6.00 27.04 0.58
C LYS A 30 5.85 28.01 1.75
N LYS A 31 6.21 27.59 2.99
CA LYS A 31 6.23 28.47 4.18
C LYS A 31 7.63 29.02 4.51
N GLU A 32 8.70 28.45 3.95
CA GLU A 32 10.08 28.87 4.23
C GLU A 32 10.38 30.31 3.80
N GLU A 33 9.83 30.76 2.67
CA GLU A 33 10.00 32.15 2.21
C GLU A 33 9.41 33.18 3.21
N SER A 34 8.64 32.75 4.20
CA SER A 34 7.97 33.63 5.16
C SER A 34 8.44 33.53 6.63
N CYS A 35 9.23 32.53 7.02
CA CYS A 35 9.52 32.24 8.44
C CYS A 35 11.00 32.25 8.84
N GLY A 36 11.96 32.28 7.92
CA GLY A 36 13.40 32.36 8.24
C GLY A 36 13.99 31.11 8.92
N ILE A 37 13.32 29.96 8.81
CA ILE A 37 13.76 28.68 9.37
C ILE A 37 14.62 27.95 8.31
N SER A 38 15.81 27.48 8.68
CA SER A 38 16.72 26.78 7.76
C SER A 38 16.22 25.38 7.42
N GLU A 39 16.57 24.86 6.21
CA GLU A 39 16.27 23.48 5.79
C GLU A 39 16.68 22.45 6.86
N LYS A 40 17.84 22.63 7.48
CA LYS A 40 18.35 21.74 8.54
C LYS A 40 17.50 21.75 9.82
N GLU A 41 16.91 22.89 10.16
CA GLU A 41 16.00 22.99 11.32
C GLU A 41 14.65 22.33 11.02
N ILE A 42 14.18 22.38 9.77
CA ILE A 42 12.97 21.70 9.30
C ILE A 42 13.20 20.18 9.31
N GLU A 43 14.33 19.72 8.80
CA GLU A 43 14.73 18.31 8.80
C GLU A 43 14.82 17.74 10.23
N ILE A 44 15.48 18.46 11.14
CA ILE A 44 15.57 18.07 12.55
C ILE A 44 14.18 18.05 13.22
N ALA A 45 13.30 18.99 12.88
CA ALA A 45 11.95 19.05 13.41
C ALA A 45 11.09 17.88 12.85
N ALA A 46 11.19 17.58 11.55
CA ALA A 46 10.53 16.45 10.91
C ALA A 46 10.97 15.11 11.53
N LEU A 47 12.27 14.91 11.70
CA LEU A 47 12.83 13.71 12.36
C LEU A 47 12.34 13.55 13.81
N ARG A 48 12.20 14.66 14.58
CA ARG A 48 11.64 14.63 15.93
C ARG A 48 10.15 14.32 15.95
N ILE A 49 9.38 14.85 15.00
CA ILE A 49 7.94 14.62 14.87
C ILE A 49 7.68 13.17 14.50
N MET A 50 8.56 12.56 13.70
CA MET A 50 8.42 11.19 13.22
C MET A 50 9.10 10.14 14.12
N SER A 51 9.65 10.52 15.27
CA SER A 51 10.42 9.60 16.12
C SER A 51 9.59 8.53 16.83
N THR A 52 8.29 8.73 16.98
CA THR A 52 7.35 7.77 17.57
C THR A 52 5.97 7.90 16.92
N MET A 53 5.14 6.85 16.99
CA MET A 53 3.77 6.92 16.50
C MET A 53 2.97 8.02 17.24
N SER A 54 3.19 8.18 18.54
CA SER A 54 2.54 9.23 19.34
C SER A 54 2.87 10.63 18.83
N ALA A 55 4.16 10.89 18.55
CA ALA A 55 4.60 12.17 18.01
C ALA A 55 4.00 12.43 16.62
N TYR A 56 4.02 11.43 15.75
CA TYR A 56 3.43 11.50 14.42
C TYR A 56 1.92 11.76 14.46
N MET A 57 1.17 10.98 15.23
CA MET A 57 -0.29 11.13 15.37
C MET A 57 -0.65 12.50 16.00
N SER A 58 0.20 13.01 16.88
CA SER A 58 0.03 14.35 17.45
C SER A 58 0.26 15.46 16.42
N ALA A 59 1.31 15.35 15.61
CA ALA A 59 1.58 16.28 14.52
C ALA A 59 0.47 16.22 13.47
N LEU A 60 0.11 15.03 13.04
CA LEU A 60 -1.00 14.80 12.11
C LEU A 60 -2.31 15.38 12.67
N GLY A 61 -2.55 15.31 14.00
CA GLY A 61 -3.73 15.88 14.66
C GLY A 61 -3.84 17.40 14.63
N LYS A 62 -2.72 18.11 14.45
CA LYS A 62 -2.67 19.57 14.38
C LYS A 62 -2.99 20.09 12.97
N GLU A 63 -2.79 19.27 11.96
CA GLU A 63 -3.07 19.65 10.57
C GLU A 63 -4.56 19.62 10.29
N LYS A 64 -5.03 20.63 9.57
CA LYS A 64 -6.40 20.70 9.07
C LYS A 64 -6.59 19.74 7.91
N ARG A 65 -7.64 18.94 7.94
CA ARG A 65 -7.92 17.91 6.94
C ARG A 65 -9.38 17.81 6.59
N SER A 66 -9.62 17.38 5.36
CA SER A 66 -10.98 17.21 4.83
C SER A 66 -11.54 15.82 5.05
N VAL A 67 -10.68 14.85 5.42
CA VAL A 67 -11.04 13.43 5.57
C VAL A 67 -10.60 12.92 6.94
N ASN A 68 -11.31 11.96 7.46
CA ASN A 68 -10.86 11.22 8.64
C ASN A 68 -9.63 10.37 8.28
N THR A 69 -8.69 10.23 9.21
CA THR A 69 -7.46 9.49 8.99
C THR A 69 -7.19 8.59 10.19
N GLY A 70 -6.99 7.31 9.93
CA GLY A 70 -6.48 6.34 10.91
C GLY A 70 -5.18 5.74 10.39
N MET A 71 -4.33 5.27 11.29
CA MET A 71 -3.01 4.72 10.94
C MET A 71 -2.85 3.30 11.41
N LEU A 72 -2.24 2.47 10.59
CA LEU A 72 -1.62 1.22 10.97
C LEU A 72 -0.15 1.47 11.25
N ALA A 73 0.44 0.79 12.22
CA ALA A 73 1.88 0.89 12.46
C ALA A 73 2.62 -0.09 11.52
N GLY A 74 3.51 0.44 10.69
CA GLY A 74 4.30 -0.35 9.75
C GLY A 74 5.40 -1.12 10.47
N ASN A 75 5.36 -2.44 10.46
CA ASN A 75 6.40 -3.27 11.07
C ASN A 75 7.75 -3.13 10.35
N GLY A 76 7.74 -2.93 9.03
CA GLY A 76 8.95 -2.64 8.26
C GLY A 76 9.67 -1.38 8.74
N THR A 77 8.90 -0.33 9.01
CA THR A 77 9.38 0.91 9.63
C THR A 77 9.96 0.66 11.02
N ILE A 78 9.25 -0.11 11.84
CA ILE A 78 9.73 -0.47 13.19
C ILE A 78 11.04 -1.26 13.09
N ARG A 79 11.12 -2.27 12.21
CA ARG A 79 12.33 -3.05 11.98
C ARG A 79 13.48 -2.17 11.49
N ALA A 80 13.22 -1.29 10.53
CA ALA A 80 14.23 -0.37 10.01
C ALA A 80 14.77 0.59 11.10
N SER A 81 13.92 1.04 12.03
CA SER A 81 14.36 1.90 13.15
C SER A 81 15.29 1.18 14.15
N VAL A 82 15.20 -0.15 14.23
CA VAL A 82 15.99 -0.97 15.15
C VAL A 82 17.28 -1.50 14.50
N LYS A 83 17.19 -2.01 13.26
CA LYS A 83 18.29 -2.71 12.58
C LYS A 83 18.71 -2.06 11.26
N GLY A 84 18.01 -1.02 10.79
CA GLY A 84 18.23 -0.48 9.46
C GLY A 84 17.85 -1.49 8.36
N TYR A 85 18.54 -1.41 7.24
CA TYR A 85 18.38 -2.32 6.09
C TYR A 85 19.40 -3.48 6.11
N ALA A 86 19.98 -3.79 7.28
CA ALA A 86 20.88 -4.92 7.40
C ALA A 86 20.11 -6.25 7.35
N SER A 87 20.70 -7.22 6.67
CA SER A 87 20.16 -8.57 6.55
C SER A 87 20.22 -9.35 7.88
N GLY A 88 19.51 -10.47 7.90
CA GLY A 88 19.54 -11.46 8.97
C GLY A 88 18.52 -11.22 10.08
N LYS A 89 18.42 -12.21 10.96
CA LYS A 89 17.45 -12.23 12.08
C LYS A 89 17.73 -11.13 13.11
N LEU A 90 16.68 -10.72 13.80
CA LEU A 90 16.80 -9.82 14.95
C LEU A 90 17.39 -10.56 16.16
N SER A 91 18.28 -9.90 16.89
CA SER A 91 18.74 -10.37 18.19
C SER A 91 17.62 -10.24 19.24
N LYS A 92 17.80 -10.83 20.41
CA LYS A 92 16.82 -10.70 21.51
C LYS A 92 16.64 -9.24 21.95
N GLU A 93 17.70 -8.46 21.94
CA GLU A 93 17.69 -7.05 22.29
C GLU A 93 16.95 -6.22 21.23
N GLU A 94 17.16 -6.52 19.95
CA GLU A 94 16.46 -5.91 18.83
C GLU A 94 14.96 -6.28 18.86
N LEU A 95 14.60 -7.54 19.12
CA LEU A 95 13.22 -7.97 19.30
C LEU A 95 12.51 -7.22 20.43
N HIS A 96 13.19 -7.01 21.56
CA HIS A 96 12.65 -6.21 22.69
C HIS A 96 12.35 -4.76 22.27
N GLN A 97 13.21 -4.17 21.42
CA GLN A 97 12.97 -2.84 20.88
C GLN A 97 11.77 -2.81 19.93
N VAL A 98 11.62 -3.84 19.06
CA VAL A 98 10.45 -4.00 18.19
C VAL A 98 9.18 -4.10 19.02
N TRP A 99 9.13 -4.95 20.04
CA TRP A 99 7.95 -5.10 20.91
C TRP A 99 7.55 -3.80 21.60
N LYS A 100 8.53 -3.07 22.14
CA LYS A 100 8.27 -1.76 22.75
C LYS A 100 7.72 -0.76 21.75
N ALA A 101 8.21 -0.75 20.50
CA ALA A 101 7.70 0.13 19.47
C ALA A 101 6.27 -0.24 19.02
N VAL A 102 5.96 -1.54 18.92
CA VAL A 102 4.60 -2.04 18.64
C VAL A 102 3.63 -1.60 19.76
N GLU A 103 3.99 -1.83 21.03
CA GLU A 103 3.17 -1.44 22.19
C GLU A 103 2.96 0.08 22.25
N GLU A 104 4.00 0.88 21.99
CA GLU A 104 3.90 2.34 21.92
C GLU A 104 2.95 2.77 20.82
N ALA A 105 3.07 2.20 19.62
CA ALA A 105 2.23 2.55 18.48
C ALA A 105 0.74 2.25 18.75
N LEU A 106 0.44 1.09 19.33
CA LEU A 106 -0.93 0.73 19.71
C LEU A 106 -1.45 1.64 20.80
N SER A 107 -0.64 1.96 21.82
CA SER A 107 -0.99 2.89 22.89
C SER A 107 -1.24 4.31 22.36
N ALA A 108 -0.55 4.73 21.30
CA ALA A 108 -0.77 6.00 20.61
C ALA A 108 -2.07 6.01 19.77
N GLY A 109 -2.72 4.87 19.59
CA GLY A 109 -3.99 4.72 18.88
C GLY A 109 -3.87 4.24 17.44
N ALA A 110 -2.78 3.54 17.08
CA ALA A 110 -2.73 2.79 15.83
C ALA A 110 -3.87 1.77 15.77
N LEU A 111 -4.47 1.59 14.59
CA LEU A 111 -5.61 0.71 14.36
C LEU A 111 -5.21 -0.77 14.27
N GLY A 112 -3.93 -1.04 14.07
CA GLY A 112 -3.36 -2.38 13.91
C GLY A 112 -1.91 -2.27 13.45
N ILE A 113 -1.36 -3.41 13.02
CA ILE A 113 0.00 -3.50 12.48
C ILE A 113 -0.07 -3.86 11.00
N SER A 114 0.75 -3.20 10.17
CA SER A 114 0.89 -3.56 8.76
C SER A 114 2.25 -4.19 8.48
N LEU A 115 2.25 -5.21 7.62
CA LEU A 115 3.42 -5.93 7.14
C LEU A 115 3.56 -5.75 5.63
N GLY A 116 4.80 -5.59 5.16
CA GLY A 116 5.14 -5.61 3.74
C GLY A 116 6.26 -6.61 3.49
N ILE A 117 6.00 -7.90 3.70
CA ILE A 117 7.03 -8.96 3.72
C ILE A 117 7.61 -9.33 2.36
N ALA A 118 7.12 -8.72 1.28
CA ALA A 118 7.77 -8.75 -0.04
C ALA A 118 8.92 -7.73 -0.14
N TYR A 119 9.00 -6.74 0.76
CA TYR A 119 9.86 -5.58 0.67
C TYR A 119 10.99 -5.61 1.69
N ALA A 120 12.17 -5.06 1.33
CA ALA A 120 13.23 -4.82 2.31
C ALA A 120 12.81 -3.68 3.28
N PRO A 121 13.09 -3.78 4.58
CA PRO A 121 13.84 -4.87 5.22
C PRO A 121 12.96 -6.02 5.77
N GLU A 122 11.64 -6.02 5.59
CA GLU A 122 10.75 -7.05 6.15
C GLU A 122 10.91 -8.42 5.46
N PHE A 123 11.39 -8.44 4.22
CA PHE A 123 11.71 -9.69 3.52
C PHE A 123 12.65 -10.61 4.31
N GLU A 124 13.47 -10.04 5.19
CA GLU A 124 14.40 -10.77 6.05
C GLU A 124 13.73 -11.61 7.16
N TYR A 125 12.45 -11.39 7.44
CA TYR A 125 11.72 -12.26 8.35
C TYR A 125 11.40 -13.60 7.69
N ASP A 126 11.75 -14.69 8.36
CA ASP A 126 11.11 -15.97 8.14
C ASP A 126 9.80 -16.05 8.98
N ARG A 127 9.07 -17.13 8.81
CA ARG A 127 7.82 -17.39 9.55
C ARG A 127 7.97 -17.25 11.07
N ASP A 128 9.05 -17.80 11.63
CA ASP A 128 9.30 -17.77 13.07
C ASP A 128 9.69 -16.36 13.53
N GLY A 129 10.47 -15.64 12.72
CA GLY A 129 10.81 -14.24 12.97
C GLY A 129 9.56 -13.33 12.97
N LEU A 130 8.56 -13.61 12.13
CA LEU A 130 7.27 -12.91 12.18
C LEU A 130 6.52 -13.22 13.48
N VAL A 131 6.47 -14.48 13.90
CA VAL A 131 5.88 -14.86 15.19
C VAL A 131 6.56 -14.15 16.35
N GLU A 132 7.89 -14.11 16.35
CA GLU A 132 8.66 -13.41 17.39
C GLU A 132 8.38 -11.90 17.39
N ALA A 133 8.42 -11.25 16.22
CA ALA A 133 8.19 -9.81 16.11
C ALA A 133 6.78 -9.38 16.56
N LEU A 134 5.77 -10.20 16.29
CA LEU A 134 4.36 -9.93 16.58
C LEU A 134 3.88 -10.47 17.94
N GLN A 135 4.76 -10.99 18.80
CA GLN A 135 4.39 -11.49 20.13
C GLN A 135 3.50 -10.54 20.97
N PRO A 136 3.69 -9.19 20.93
CA PRO A 136 2.81 -8.29 21.67
C PRO A 136 1.32 -8.36 21.28
N LEU A 137 1.01 -8.90 20.08
CA LEU A 137 -0.37 -9.04 19.60
C LEU A 137 -1.03 -10.36 20.00
N LYS A 138 -0.30 -11.31 20.57
CA LYS A 138 -0.80 -12.65 20.84
C LYS A 138 -2.10 -12.66 21.64
N GLY A 139 -3.14 -13.27 21.07
CA GLY A 139 -4.45 -13.41 21.68
C GLY A 139 -5.29 -12.14 21.70
N THR A 140 -4.91 -11.10 20.95
CA THR A 140 -5.69 -9.87 20.81
C THR A 140 -6.59 -9.93 19.57
N ASP A 141 -7.60 -9.03 19.52
CA ASP A 141 -8.42 -8.80 18.31
C ASP A 141 -7.84 -7.66 17.41
N ILE A 142 -6.59 -7.26 17.64
CA ILE A 142 -5.92 -6.22 16.85
C ILE A 142 -5.55 -6.81 15.48
N PRO A 143 -6.00 -6.21 14.35
CA PRO A 143 -5.74 -6.75 13.04
C PRO A 143 -4.27 -6.60 12.62
N VAL A 144 -3.74 -7.63 11.99
CA VAL A 144 -2.50 -7.58 11.22
C VAL A 144 -2.86 -7.59 9.75
N THR A 145 -2.51 -6.51 9.04
CA THR A 145 -2.66 -6.43 7.59
C THR A 145 -1.35 -6.79 6.92
N VAL A 146 -1.38 -7.46 5.78
CA VAL A 146 -0.16 -7.94 5.15
C VAL A 146 -0.19 -7.85 3.64
N HIS A 147 0.82 -7.16 3.06
CA HIS A 147 1.28 -7.42 1.71
C HIS A 147 2.14 -8.67 1.77
N ILE A 148 1.65 -9.77 1.21
CA ILE A 148 2.28 -11.09 1.31
C ILE A 148 3.58 -11.17 0.52
N ARG A 149 4.41 -12.16 0.82
CA ARG A 149 5.75 -12.33 0.24
C ARG A 149 5.77 -12.53 -1.27
N ASN A 150 4.70 -13.09 -1.82
CA ASN A 150 4.58 -13.39 -3.25
C ASN A 150 3.11 -13.45 -3.63
N GLU A 151 2.71 -12.67 -4.64
CA GLU A 151 1.35 -12.65 -5.20
C GLU A 151 1.26 -13.38 -6.56
N GLY A 152 2.38 -13.97 -7.02
CA GLY A 152 2.51 -14.74 -8.26
C GLY A 152 2.65 -16.24 -7.99
N ASP A 153 3.72 -16.86 -8.47
CA ASP A 153 3.93 -18.32 -8.45
C ASP A 153 3.95 -18.91 -7.04
N GLY A 154 4.43 -18.17 -6.06
CA GLY A 154 4.49 -18.57 -4.66
C GLY A 154 3.29 -18.18 -3.79
N ILE A 155 2.20 -17.65 -4.36
CA ILE A 155 1.10 -17.05 -3.59
C ILE A 155 0.49 -17.99 -2.54
N LEU A 156 0.30 -19.26 -2.85
CA LEU A 156 -0.27 -20.23 -1.90
C LEU A 156 0.67 -20.49 -0.73
N LEU A 157 1.98 -20.54 -0.96
CA LEU A 157 2.98 -20.69 0.11
C LEU A 157 3.05 -19.43 0.97
N ALA A 158 3.02 -18.24 0.35
CA ALA A 158 3.00 -16.98 1.06
C ALA A 158 1.76 -16.82 1.94
N LEU A 159 0.59 -17.25 1.47
CA LEU A 159 -0.64 -17.24 2.27
C LEU A 159 -0.58 -18.26 3.41
N GLN A 160 -0.05 -19.46 3.18
CA GLN A 160 0.13 -20.46 4.25
C GLN A 160 1.08 -19.97 5.35
N GLU A 161 2.16 -19.25 4.96
CA GLU A 161 3.09 -18.62 5.90
C GLU A 161 2.33 -17.71 6.88
N VAL A 162 1.62 -16.70 6.36
CA VAL A 162 0.95 -15.69 7.20
C VAL A 162 -0.27 -16.24 7.97
N ILE A 163 -1.00 -17.19 7.40
CA ILE A 163 -2.07 -17.92 8.10
C ILE A 163 -1.50 -18.69 9.29
N SER A 164 -0.35 -19.35 9.12
CA SER A 164 0.28 -20.11 10.21
C SER A 164 0.78 -19.21 11.35
N VAL A 165 1.24 -18.00 11.03
CA VAL A 165 1.59 -16.95 12.02
C VAL A 165 0.35 -16.50 12.79
N ALA A 166 -0.74 -16.19 12.07
CA ALA A 166 -1.99 -15.77 12.68
C ALA A 166 -2.61 -16.86 13.57
N GLU A 167 -2.53 -18.12 13.14
CA GLU A 167 -3.00 -19.28 13.90
C GLU A 167 -2.24 -19.46 15.22
N GLU A 168 -0.90 -19.38 15.19
CA GLU A 168 -0.04 -19.51 16.37
C GLU A 168 -0.24 -18.37 17.36
N LEU A 169 -0.35 -17.14 16.85
CA LEU A 169 -0.55 -15.98 17.70
C LEU A 169 -2.01 -15.75 18.10
N LYS A 170 -2.96 -16.44 17.46
CA LYS A 170 -4.41 -16.26 17.64
C LYS A 170 -4.85 -14.81 17.42
N ILE A 171 -4.46 -14.25 16.29
CA ILE A 171 -4.74 -12.86 15.88
C ILE A 171 -5.55 -12.81 14.58
N PRO A 172 -6.36 -11.78 14.32
CA PRO A 172 -7.00 -11.57 13.04
C PRO A 172 -5.98 -11.26 11.95
N LEU A 173 -6.11 -11.91 10.80
CA LEU A 173 -5.30 -11.68 9.61
C LEU A 173 -6.11 -10.96 8.54
N HIS A 174 -5.55 -9.91 7.95
CA HIS A 174 -6.11 -9.23 6.80
C HIS A 174 -5.09 -9.20 5.66
N VAL A 175 -5.39 -9.87 4.54
CA VAL A 175 -4.52 -9.90 3.37
C VAL A 175 -4.81 -8.67 2.51
N SER A 176 -3.81 -7.83 2.31
CA SER A 176 -3.94 -6.57 1.55
C SER A 176 -3.96 -6.84 0.05
N HIS A 177 -4.77 -6.07 -0.69
CA HIS A 177 -4.86 -5.97 -2.16
C HIS A 177 -4.70 -7.31 -2.89
N LEU A 178 -5.39 -8.36 -2.41
CA LEU A 178 -5.28 -9.74 -2.90
C LEU A 178 -5.51 -9.84 -4.42
N LYS A 179 -4.56 -10.42 -5.11
CA LYS A 179 -4.59 -10.69 -6.55
C LYS A 179 -3.70 -11.89 -6.90
N CYS A 180 -3.87 -12.44 -8.08
CA CYS A 180 -2.97 -13.44 -8.65
C CYS A 180 -2.20 -12.82 -9.81
N ILE A 181 -0.90 -12.59 -9.62
CA ILE A 181 -0.03 -12.00 -10.63
C ILE A 181 0.42 -13.03 -11.65
N GLY A 182 0.30 -12.69 -12.93
CA GLY A 182 0.74 -13.50 -14.06
C GLY A 182 -0.34 -14.45 -14.59
N LYS A 183 -0.49 -14.50 -15.92
CA LYS A 183 -1.55 -15.24 -16.63
C LYS A 183 -1.63 -16.72 -16.26
N LYS A 184 -0.50 -17.35 -15.93
CA LYS A 184 -0.44 -18.77 -15.54
C LYS A 184 -1.07 -19.04 -14.17
N ASN A 185 -1.24 -18.00 -13.36
CA ASN A 185 -1.83 -18.05 -12.01
C ASN A 185 -3.31 -17.67 -11.99
N TRP A 186 -3.93 -17.36 -13.14
CA TRP A 186 -5.34 -16.98 -13.21
C TRP A 186 -6.28 -18.19 -13.23
N GLY A 187 -7.52 -17.98 -12.87
CA GLY A 187 -8.62 -18.95 -12.93
C GLY A 187 -8.62 -19.95 -11.77
N GLU A 188 -7.71 -20.94 -11.76
CA GLU A 188 -7.71 -22.00 -10.73
C GLU A 188 -7.15 -21.51 -9.38
N THR A 189 -6.11 -20.70 -9.39
CA THR A 189 -5.43 -20.26 -8.17
C THR A 189 -6.33 -19.46 -7.23
N PRO A 190 -7.17 -18.51 -7.69
CA PRO A 190 -8.15 -17.83 -6.83
C PRO A 190 -9.09 -18.78 -6.09
N VAL A 191 -9.56 -19.84 -6.74
CA VAL A 191 -10.41 -20.85 -6.11
C VAL A 191 -9.67 -21.56 -4.97
N ARG A 192 -8.41 -21.95 -5.21
CA ARG A 192 -7.55 -22.58 -4.20
C ARG A 192 -7.25 -21.66 -3.02
N ILE A 193 -7.10 -20.36 -3.26
CA ILE A 193 -6.91 -19.35 -2.21
C ILE A 193 -8.13 -19.29 -1.30
N LEU A 194 -9.35 -19.17 -1.86
CA LEU A 194 -10.57 -19.14 -1.06
C LEU A 194 -10.78 -20.43 -0.26
N GLN A 195 -10.45 -21.59 -0.84
CA GLN A 195 -10.46 -22.88 -0.13
C GLN A 195 -9.45 -22.90 1.03
N LEU A 196 -8.25 -22.31 0.83
CA LEU A 196 -7.25 -22.18 1.90
C LEU A 196 -7.77 -21.33 3.07
N PHE A 197 -8.46 -20.22 2.77
CA PHE A 197 -9.12 -19.39 3.79
C PHE A 197 -10.25 -20.12 4.51
N ASP A 198 -11.06 -20.93 3.80
CA ASP A 198 -12.09 -21.76 4.41
C ASP A 198 -11.48 -22.78 5.38
N GLN A 199 -10.39 -23.43 4.99
CA GLN A 199 -9.65 -24.34 5.85
C GLN A 199 -9.06 -23.62 7.07
N ALA A 200 -8.53 -22.41 6.92
CA ALA A 200 -8.05 -21.61 8.04
C ALA A 200 -9.18 -21.27 9.01
N ALA A 201 -10.36 -20.91 8.51
CA ALA A 201 -11.54 -20.64 9.32
C ALA A 201 -11.97 -21.85 10.15
N THR A 202 -11.88 -23.09 9.62
CA THR A 202 -12.19 -24.31 10.39
C THR A 202 -11.23 -24.53 11.57
N ARG A 203 -10.03 -23.96 11.52
CA ARG A 203 -9.04 -23.96 12.61
C ARG A 203 -9.15 -22.75 13.53
N GLY A 204 -10.15 -21.88 13.31
CA GLY A 204 -10.43 -20.70 14.14
C GLY A 204 -9.63 -19.45 13.76
N VAL A 205 -8.94 -19.44 12.61
CA VAL A 205 -8.22 -18.26 12.11
C VAL A 205 -9.21 -17.33 11.40
N LYS A 206 -9.32 -16.09 11.86
CA LYS A 206 -10.11 -15.06 11.18
C LYS A 206 -9.25 -14.50 10.05
N VAL A 207 -9.65 -14.75 8.80
CA VAL A 207 -8.99 -14.19 7.60
C VAL A 207 -9.98 -13.33 6.85
N ASP A 208 -9.63 -12.07 6.66
CA ASP A 208 -10.28 -11.14 5.73
C ASP A 208 -9.24 -10.70 4.69
N PHE A 209 -9.70 -10.09 3.60
CA PHE A 209 -8.80 -9.50 2.60
C PHE A 209 -9.45 -8.29 1.95
N ASP A 210 -8.62 -7.50 1.28
CA ASP A 210 -9.10 -6.39 0.48
C ASP A 210 -8.57 -6.45 -0.96
N LEU A 211 -9.17 -5.68 -1.84
CA LEU A 211 -8.72 -5.46 -3.20
C LEU A 211 -9.34 -4.17 -3.78
N TYR A 212 -8.81 -3.72 -4.91
CA TYR A 212 -9.30 -2.55 -5.65
C TYR A 212 -9.81 -2.97 -7.04
N PRO A 213 -10.75 -2.21 -7.68
CA PRO A 213 -11.43 -2.62 -8.91
C PRO A 213 -10.64 -2.22 -10.18
N TYR A 214 -9.33 -2.54 -10.20
CA TYR A 214 -8.45 -2.34 -11.34
C TYR A 214 -7.55 -3.56 -11.56
N LEU A 215 -7.11 -3.77 -12.79
CA LEU A 215 -6.25 -4.88 -13.19
C LEU A 215 -4.76 -4.52 -13.19
N THR A 216 -4.48 -3.25 -12.98
CA THR A 216 -3.13 -2.67 -12.91
C THR A 216 -2.77 -2.44 -11.45
N GLY A 217 -1.56 -2.83 -11.06
CA GLY A 217 -0.95 -2.51 -9.79
C GLY A 217 -0.16 -1.21 -9.82
N SER A 218 0.36 -0.81 -8.68
CA SER A 218 1.31 0.30 -8.55
C SER A 218 2.17 0.10 -7.32
N THR A 219 3.49 0.13 -7.51
CA THR A 219 4.49 0.08 -6.44
C THR A 219 5.79 0.77 -6.89
N GLN A 220 6.86 0.67 -6.11
CA GLN A 220 8.16 1.21 -6.48
C GLN A 220 8.88 0.32 -7.49
N LEU A 221 9.44 0.89 -8.56
CA LEU A 221 10.13 0.14 -9.62
C LEU A 221 11.33 -0.68 -9.09
N VAL A 222 11.94 -0.25 -8.00
CA VAL A 222 13.07 -0.97 -7.35
C VAL A 222 12.69 -2.36 -6.87
N HIS A 223 11.39 -2.63 -6.62
CA HIS A 223 10.91 -3.95 -6.20
C HIS A 223 10.96 -5.01 -7.30
N LEU A 224 11.23 -4.62 -8.55
CA LEU A 224 11.57 -5.58 -9.61
C LEU A 224 12.92 -6.26 -9.39
N LEU A 225 13.82 -5.67 -8.59
CA LEU A 225 15.09 -6.29 -8.25
C LEU A 225 14.88 -7.42 -7.25
N PRO A 226 15.55 -8.58 -7.40
CA PRO A 226 15.47 -9.64 -6.40
C PRO A 226 15.92 -9.13 -5.02
N PRO A 227 15.26 -9.53 -3.92
CA PRO A 227 15.46 -8.94 -2.58
C PRO A 227 16.91 -8.91 -2.10
N GLN A 228 17.69 -9.95 -2.41
CA GLN A 228 19.13 -10.01 -2.03
C GLN A 228 19.98 -8.91 -2.67
N PHE A 229 19.48 -8.23 -3.71
CA PHE A 229 20.17 -7.09 -4.32
C PHE A 229 19.64 -5.74 -3.83
N GLN A 230 18.65 -5.73 -2.94
CA GLN A 230 18.09 -4.51 -2.32
C GLN A 230 18.69 -4.20 -0.94
N GLU A 231 19.54 -5.08 -0.40
CA GLU A 231 20.20 -4.91 0.90
C GLU A 231 21.07 -3.65 0.94
N GLY A 232 21.11 -2.94 2.08
CA GLY A 232 21.96 -1.80 2.35
C GLY A 232 21.42 -0.46 1.85
N GLY A 233 20.16 -0.41 1.39
CA GLY A 233 19.49 0.83 1.00
C GLY A 233 19.92 1.37 -0.37
N THR A 234 19.42 2.56 -0.70
CA THR A 234 19.52 3.16 -2.05
C THR A 234 20.96 3.27 -2.57
N ASP A 235 21.91 3.73 -1.77
CA ASP A 235 23.29 3.89 -2.22
C ASP A 235 23.95 2.55 -2.56
N ALA A 236 23.70 1.52 -1.77
CA ALA A 236 24.21 0.18 -2.02
C ALA A 236 23.56 -0.43 -3.28
N ILE A 237 22.28 -0.20 -3.52
CA ILE A 237 21.59 -0.62 -4.75
C ILE A 237 22.19 0.10 -5.95
N CYS A 238 22.34 1.42 -5.89
CA CYS A 238 22.96 2.21 -6.96
C CYS A 238 24.39 1.76 -7.28
N ALA A 239 25.19 1.44 -6.27
CA ALA A 239 26.54 0.90 -6.46
C ALA A 239 26.52 -0.45 -7.20
N ARG A 240 25.58 -1.36 -6.86
CA ARG A 240 25.39 -2.64 -7.58
C ARG A 240 24.94 -2.43 -9.02
N LEU A 241 24.02 -1.49 -9.26
CA LEU A 241 23.52 -1.18 -10.59
C LEU A 241 24.55 -0.46 -11.47
N ALA A 242 25.56 0.17 -10.89
CA ALA A 242 26.70 0.74 -11.62
C ALA A 242 27.73 -0.33 -12.05
N ASP A 243 27.73 -1.53 -11.42
CA ASP A 243 28.64 -2.62 -11.70
C ASP A 243 28.04 -3.60 -12.71
N GLN A 244 28.66 -3.74 -13.88
CA GLN A 244 28.22 -4.62 -14.95
C GLN A 244 28.11 -6.08 -14.50
N SER A 245 29.04 -6.57 -13.67
CA SER A 245 29.00 -7.95 -13.18
C SER A 245 27.84 -8.22 -12.24
N CYS A 246 27.41 -7.20 -11.48
CA CYS A 246 26.22 -7.27 -10.66
C CYS A 246 24.95 -7.26 -11.53
N ARG A 247 24.86 -6.42 -12.56
CA ARG A 247 23.73 -6.42 -13.53
C ARG A 247 23.52 -7.79 -14.15
N GLU A 248 24.61 -8.45 -14.58
CA GLU A 248 24.54 -9.81 -15.17
C GLU A 248 23.98 -10.83 -14.16
N LYS A 249 24.36 -10.74 -12.88
CA LYS A 249 23.83 -11.60 -11.81
C LYS A 249 22.34 -11.35 -11.57
N ILE A 250 21.94 -10.08 -11.49
CA ILE A 250 20.52 -9.69 -11.34
C ILE A 250 19.70 -10.21 -12.51
N THR A 251 20.15 -9.96 -13.74
CA THR A 251 19.48 -10.42 -14.98
C THR A 251 19.33 -11.94 -15.00
N LYS A 252 20.36 -12.67 -14.56
CA LYS A 252 20.30 -14.15 -14.51
C LYS A 252 19.19 -14.62 -13.56
N VAL A 253 18.99 -13.96 -12.42
CA VAL A 253 17.91 -14.30 -11.49
C VAL A 253 16.55 -13.91 -12.06
N LEU A 254 16.41 -12.72 -12.63
CA LEU A 254 15.15 -12.22 -13.19
C LEU A 254 14.64 -13.03 -14.42
N LYS A 255 15.52 -13.75 -15.10
CA LYS A 255 15.15 -14.64 -16.23
C LYS A 255 14.60 -16.00 -15.79
N GLN A 256 14.48 -16.24 -14.48
CA GLN A 256 13.98 -17.51 -13.94
C GLN A 256 12.68 -17.29 -13.17
N PRO A 257 11.72 -18.22 -13.24
CA PRO A 257 10.57 -18.25 -12.34
C PRO A 257 11.03 -18.30 -10.88
N SER A 258 10.25 -17.73 -9.97
CA SER A 258 10.56 -17.75 -8.54
C SER A 258 9.29 -17.90 -7.70
N ASP A 259 9.33 -18.83 -6.76
CA ASP A 259 8.35 -18.96 -5.67
C ASP A 259 8.79 -18.29 -4.37
N ILE A 260 10.04 -17.81 -4.32
CA ILE A 260 10.64 -17.15 -3.16
C ILE A 260 10.28 -15.66 -3.14
N PHE A 261 10.37 -14.98 -4.29
CA PHE A 261 10.00 -13.58 -4.44
C PHE A 261 9.14 -13.39 -5.70
N GLU A 262 8.42 -12.28 -5.74
CA GLU A 262 7.54 -11.92 -6.83
C GLU A 262 8.34 -11.40 -8.04
N ASN A 263 8.59 -12.28 -9.01
CA ASN A 263 9.30 -11.91 -10.23
C ASN A 263 8.35 -11.31 -11.27
N ILE A 264 7.93 -10.07 -11.06
CA ILE A 264 7.00 -9.36 -11.97
C ILE A 264 7.55 -9.29 -13.40
N VAL A 265 8.86 -9.21 -13.57
CA VAL A 265 9.49 -9.18 -14.92
C VAL A 265 9.20 -10.47 -15.70
N GLU A 266 9.27 -11.62 -15.04
CA GLU A 266 8.95 -12.91 -15.67
C GLU A 266 7.43 -13.10 -15.84
N LEU A 267 6.65 -12.68 -14.84
CA LEU A 267 5.20 -12.88 -14.79
C LEU A 267 4.43 -11.97 -15.76
N ALA A 268 4.83 -10.71 -15.94
CA ALA A 268 4.14 -9.71 -16.75
C ALA A 268 4.89 -9.35 -18.04
N GLY A 269 6.22 -9.35 -18.01
CA GLY A 269 7.06 -8.85 -19.09
C GLY A 269 7.20 -7.34 -19.10
N PHE A 270 8.27 -6.83 -19.69
CA PHE A 270 8.59 -5.40 -19.74
C PHE A 270 7.59 -4.54 -20.52
N ASP A 271 6.75 -5.15 -21.37
CA ASP A 271 5.68 -4.46 -22.09
C ASP A 271 4.55 -4.00 -21.16
N MET A 272 4.35 -4.72 -20.05
CA MET A 272 3.29 -4.47 -19.07
C MET A 272 3.77 -3.74 -17.82
N ILE A 273 5.04 -3.33 -17.78
CA ILE A 273 5.65 -2.58 -16.67
C ILE A 273 5.95 -1.17 -17.14
N TYR A 274 5.31 -0.17 -16.55
CA TYR A 274 5.38 1.24 -16.95
C TYR A 274 6.10 2.07 -15.88
N ALA A 275 7.10 2.86 -16.25
CA ALA A 275 7.71 3.83 -15.35
C ALA A 275 6.80 5.07 -15.21
N SER A 276 6.16 5.23 -14.06
CA SER A 276 5.13 6.24 -13.82
C SER A 276 5.71 7.60 -13.44
N THR A 277 6.73 7.62 -12.57
CA THR A 277 7.41 8.84 -12.11
C THR A 277 8.85 8.85 -12.58
N LEU A 278 9.20 9.83 -13.39
CA LEU A 278 10.57 10.02 -13.89
C LEU A 278 10.90 11.51 -13.83
N HIS A 279 11.97 11.87 -13.14
CA HIS A 279 12.31 13.27 -12.83
C HIS A 279 13.55 13.77 -13.56
N THR A 280 14.52 12.88 -13.82
CA THR A 280 15.79 13.28 -14.47
C THR A 280 15.57 13.76 -15.90
N GLU A 281 16.43 14.66 -16.36
CA GLU A 281 16.36 15.21 -17.73
C GLU A 281 16.41 14.11 -18.79
N LYS A 282 17.17 13.04 -18.54
CA LYS A 282 17.32 11.89 -19.45
C LYS A 282 16.00 11.14 -19.62
N PHE A 283 15.21 10.97 -18.56
CA PHE A 283 14.07 10.05 -18.57
C PHE A 283 12.70 10.70 -18.43
N ARG A 284 12.57 11.94 -17.92
CA ARG A 284 11.28 12.59 -17.61
C ARG A 284 10.25 12.60 -18.76
N SER A 285 10.70 12.65 -20.01
CA SER A 285 9.80 12.64 -21.18
C SER A 285 9.20 11.26 -21.48
N TYR A 286 9.67 10.22 -20.82
CA TYR A 286 9.21 8.84 -20.98
C TYR A 286 8.25 8.39 -19.87
N ALA A 287 7.90 9.27 -18.95
CA ALA A 287 6.97 8.94 -17.85
C ALA A 287 5.65 8.42 -18.40
N GLY A 288 5.20 7.26 -17.85
CA GLY A 288 4.01 6.54 -18.29
C GLY A 288 4.23 5.62 -19.50
N GLN A 289 5.46 5.47 -19.99
CA GLN A 289 5.78 4.47 -21.01
C GLN A 289 6.27 3.16 -20.39
N SER A 290 6.04 2.04 -21.10
CA SER A 290 6.57 0.75 -20.66
C SER A 290 8.08 0.69 -20.79
N ILE A 291 8.71 -0.12 -19.92
CA ILE A 291 10.17 -0.33 -19.95
C ILE A 291 10.62 -0.85 -21.33
N ALA A 292 9.85 -1.76 -21.95
CA ALA A 292 10.12 -2.25 -23.29
C ALA A 292 10.16 -1.12 -24.34
N LYS A 293 9.16 -0.21 -24.30
CA LYS A 293 9.09 0.91 -25.24
C LYS A 293 10.23 1.92 -25.03
N ILE A 294 10.61 2.16 -23.77
CA ILE A 294 11.78 3.01 -23.46
C ILE A 294 13.04 2.35 -24.01
N ALA A 295 13.23 1.04 -23.77
CA ALA A 295 14.38 0.27 -24.26
C ALA A 295 14.52 0.32 -25.79
N GLU A 296 13.40 0.17 -26.52
CA GLU A 296 13.36 0.29 -27.99
C GLU A 296 13.89 1.66 -28.47
N GLN A 297 13.44 2.76 -27.81
CA GLN A 297 13.85 4.12 -28.18
C GLN A 297 15.34 4.36 -27.90
N PHE A 298 15.88 3.76 -26.84
CA PHE A 298 17.32 3.82 -26.54
C PHE A 298 18.14 2.79 -27.30
N LYS A 299 17.50 1.86 -28.05
CA LYS A 299 18.14 0.72 -28.72
C LYS A 299 18.98 -0.13 -27.76
N GLN A 300 18.43 -0.38 -26.57
CA GLN A 300 19.09 -1.02 -25.45
C GLN A 300 18.31 -2.24 -24.98
N ASP A 301 18.97 -3.17 -24.29
CA ASP A 301 18.29 -4.30 -23.63
C ASP A 301 17.35 -3.78 -22.55
N PRO A 302 16.11 -4.33 -22.39
CA PRO A 302 15.16 -3.89 -21.38
C PRO A 302 15.67 -4.02 -19.94
N TYR A 303 16.49 -5.02 -19.62
CA TYR A 303 17.12 -5.15 -18.31
C TYR A 303 18.09 -4.01 -18.04
N ASP A 304 18.96 -3.67 -18.98
CA ASP A 304 19.88 -2.54 -18.85
C ASP A 304 19.12 -1.22 -18.77
N THR A 305 18.01 -1.08 -19.50
CA THR A 305 17.14 0.09 -19.44
C THR A 305 16.53 0.25 -18.05
N LEU A 306 16.02 -0.84 -17.45
CA LEU A 306 15.54 -0.86 -16.07
C LEU A 306 16.62 -0.39 -15.09
N TYR A 307 17.83 -0.93 -15.20
CA TYR A 307 18.94 -0.58 -14.30
C TYR A 307 19.39 0.87 -14.47
N ASP A 308 19.43 1.38 -15.70
CA ASP A 308 19.77 2.77 -15.98
C ASP A 308 18.73 3.75 -15.43
N ILE A 309 17.44 3.42 -15.53
CA ILE A 309 16.36 4.22 -14.92
C ILE A 309 16.51 4.22 -13.40
N LEU A 310 16.63 3.05 -12.77
CA LEU A 310 16.78 2.96 -11.31
C LEU A 310 18.02 3.71 -10.82
N LEU A 311 19.14 3.61 -11.54
CA LEU A 311 20.37 4.30 -11.18
C LEU A 311 20.22 5.83 -11.31
N ALA A 312 19.68 6.31 -12.43
CA ALA A 312 19.51 7.73 -12.70
C ALA A 312 18.55 8.42 -11.74
N GLU A 313 17.45 7.74 -11.44
CA GLU A 313 16.39 8.23 -10.54
C GLU A 313 16.65 7.87 -9.05
N ARG A 314 17.81 7.31 -8.73
CA ARG A 314 18.17 6.85 -7.38
C ARG A 314 17.10 5.97 -6.73
N CYS A 315 16.57 5.04 -7.52
CA CYS A 315 15.48 4.11 -7.13
C CYS A 315 14.14 4.78 -6.77
N GLN A 316 13.98 6.08 -6.95
CA GLN A 316 12.76 6.83 -6.64
C GLN A 316 11.81 6.86 -7.85
N VAL A 317 11.39 5.69 -8.30
CA VAL A 317 10.46 5.54 -9.43
C VAL A 317 9.27 4.72 -9.02
N THR A 318 8.08 5.29 -9.14
CA THR A 318 6.82 4.52 -9.05
C THR A 318 6.57 3.85 -10.39
N MET A 319 6.14 2.59 -10.37
CA MET A 319 5.70 1.86 -11.55
C MET A 319 4.20 1.59 -11.53
N LEU A 320 3.67 1.32 -12.72
CA LEU A 320 2.36 0.69 -12.93
C LEU A 320 2.61 -0.63 -13.65
N ASP A 321 1.86 -1.67 -13.29
CA ASP A 321 2.00 -3.00 -13.88
C ASP A 321 0.63 -3.65 -14.12
N THR A 322 0.36 -4.09 -15.35
CA THR A 322 -0.91 -4.75 -15.68
C THR A 322 -0.76 -6.26 -15.48
N ILE A 323 -1.29 -6.76 -14.38
CA ILE A 323 -0.90 -8.05 -13.79
C ILE A 323 -2.06 -8.95 -13.36
N ALA A 324 -3.30 -8.46 -13.36
CA ALA A 324 -4.47 -9.18 -12.84
C ALA A 324 -5.52 -9.47 -13.93
N SER A 325 -6.41 -10.42 -13.65
CA SER A 325 -7.57 -10.79 -14.46
C SER A 325 -8.85 -10.18 -13.86
N GLU A 326 -9.75 -9.68 -14.72
CA GLU A 326 -11.06 -9.19 -14.27
C GLU A 326 -11.91 -10.31 -13.69
N GLU A 327 -11.85 -11.51 -14.26
CA GLU A 327 -12.60 -12.66 -13.77
C GLU A 327 -12.16 -13.03 -12.35
N ASP A 328 -10.85 -13.07 -12.09
CA ASP A 328 -10.29 -13.38 -10.77
C ASP A 328 -10.62 -12.26 -9.76
N MET A 329 -10.49 -11.00 -10.16
CA MET A 329 -10.86 -9.86 -9.33
C MET A 329 -12.32 -9.95 -8.91
N LEU A 330 -13.24 -10.26 -9.85
CA LEU A 330 -14.66 -10.43 -9.55
C LEU A 330 -14.94 -11.67 -8.71
N HIS A 331 -14.17 -12.75 -8.91
CA HIS A 331 -14.25 -13.95 -8.07
C HIS A 331 -13.93 -13.62 -6.60
N PHE A 332 -12.85 -12.90 -6.35
CA PHE A 332 -12.50 -12.42 -5.01
C PHE A 332 -13.53 -11.42 -4.47
N LEU A 333 -13.95 -10.42 -5.25
CA LEU A 333 -14.92 -9.41 -4.79
C LEU A 333 -16.26 -10.00 -4.38
N LYS A 334 -16.67 -11.15 -4.93
CA LYS A 334 -17.92 -11.85 -4.56
C LYS A 334 -17.82 -12.56 -3.21
N ASP A 335 -16.62 -12.87 -2.74
CA ASP A 335 -16.44 -13.53 -1.44
C ASP A 335 -16.89 -12.60 -0.31
N SER A 336 -17.49 -13.17 0.74
CA SER A 336 -18.00 -12.42 1.89
C SER A 336 -16.88 -11.77 2.72
N ARG A 337 -15.64 -12.26 2.62
CA ARG A 337 -14.46 -11.74 3.32
C ARG A 337 -13.84 -10.52 2.62
N ALA A 338 -14.20 -10.27 1.35
CA ALA A 338 -13.62 -9.18 0.56
C ALA A 338 -14.06 -7.80 1.06
N ASN A 339 -13.11 -6.90 1.20
CA ASN A 339 -13.29 -5.47 1.40
C ASN A 339 -12.85 -4.73 0.13
N LEU A 340 -13.45 -3.59 -0.17
CA LEU A 340 -12.98 -2.72 -1.25
C LEU A 340 -12.14 -1.59 -0.71
N ILE A 341 -10.98 -1.40 -1.34
CA ILE A 341 -10.04 -0.30 -1.02
C ILE A 341 -9.69 0.51 -2.26
N SER A 342 -9.00 1.62 -2.08
CA SER A 342 -8.37 2.35 -3.19
C SER A 342 -6.93 1.91 -3.42
N ASP A 343 -6.22 1.50 -2.38
CA ASP A 343 -4.77 1.28 -2.40
C ASP A 343 -4.02 2.46 -3.04
N ALA A 344 -4.44 3.69 -2.66
CA ALA A 344 -3.98 4.93 -3.27
C ALA A 344 -2.56 5.26 -2.83
N ILE A 345 -1.68 5.47 -3.81
CA ILE A 345 -0.33 6.00 -3.61
C ILE A 345 -0.27 7.36 -4.29
N TYR A 346 0.22 8.37 -3.58
CA TYR A 346 0.39 9.75 -4.09
C TYR A 346 1.87 10.01 -4.35
N PRO A 347 2.37 9.77 -5.57
CA PRO A 347 3.77 10.07 -5.87
C PRO A 347 4.02 11.57 -5.95
N ALA A 348 5.27 12.01 -5.73
CA ALA A 348 5.70 13.42 -5.80
C ALA A 348 5.68 14.04 -7.19
N GLY A 349 4.96 13.46 -8.11
CA GLY A 349 4.85 13.91 -9.50
C GLY A 349 4.65 12.72 -10.43
N GLY A 350 4.66 12.97 -11.73
CA GLY A 350 4.42 11.93 -12.73
C GLY A 350 2.94 11.59 -12.88
N LYS A 351 2.66 10.36 -13.34
CA LYS A 351 1.29 9.89 -13.56
C LYS A 351 0.84 9.02 -12.40
N TYR A 352 -0.26 9.39 -11.74
CA TYR A 352 -0.89 8.57 -10.72
C TYR A 352 -1.56 7.33 -11.33
N HIS A 353 -1.79 6.32 -10.48
CA HIS A 353 -2.76 5.29 -10.82
C HIS A 353 -4.18 5.87 -10.66
N PRO A 354 -5.11 5.68 -11.63
CA PRO A 354 -6.48 6.24 -11.54
C PRO A 354 -7.28 5.74 -10.34
N ARG A 355 -6.84 4.67 -9.66
CA ARG A 355 -7.46 4.18 -8.41
C ARG A 355 -7.47 5.21 -7.28
N VAL A 356 -6.55 6.19 -7.32
CA VAL A 356 -6.48 7.29 -6.35
C VAL A 356 -7.80 8.06 -6.28
N TYR A 357 -8.39 8.33 -7.43
CA TYR A 357 -9.62 9.11 -7.54
C TYR A 357 -10.85 8.28 -7.93
N GLY A 358 -10.65 7.11 -8.53
CA GLY A 358 -11.72 6.35 -9.18
C GLY A 358 -12.13 5.05 -8.49
N ALA A 359 -11.40 4.50 -7.52
CA ALA A 359 -11.64 3.14 -7.04
C ALA A 359 -13.06 2.89 -6.54
N PHE A 360 -13.55 3.69 -5.61
CA PHE A 360 -14.88 3.49 -5.01
C PHE A 360 -16.03 3.78 -6.00
N PRO A 361 -16.03 4.92 -6.72
CA PRO A 361 -17.06 5.16 -7.70
C PRO A 361 -17.04 4.17 -8.86
N LYS A 362 -15.87 3.63 -9.27
CA LYS A 362 -15.76 2.60 -10.30
C LYS A 362 -16.50 1.30 -9.93
N LEU A 363 -16.45 0.86 -8.67
CA LEU A 363 -17.26 -0.28 -8.25
C LEU A 363 -18.75 -0.01 -8.48
N LEU A 364 -19.22 1.19 -8.11
CA LEU A 364 -20.62 1.58 -8.25
C LEU A 364 -21.05 1.75 -9.71
N THR A 365 -20.22 2.36 -10.55
CA THR A 365 -20.56 2.57 -11.97
C THR A 365 -20.46 1.28 -12.77
N ASP A 366 -19.28 0.67 -12.80
CA ASP A 366 -18.98 -0.43 -13.72
C ASP A 366 -19.66 -1.73 -13.27
N TYR A 367 -19.62 -2.03 -11.94
CA TYR A 367 -19.99 -3.35 -11.44
C TYR A 367 -21.37 -3.40 -10.76
N VAL A 368 -21.91 -2.28 -10.28
CA VAL A 368 -23.29 -2.21 -9.78
C VAL A 368 -24.23 -1.74 -10.89
N ARG A 369 -24.02 -0.53 -11.43
CA ARG A 369 -24.93 0.08 -12.40
C ARG A 369 -24.92 -0.62 -13.76
N ASP A 370 -23.73 -0.77 -14.35
CA ASP A 370 -23.60 -1.17 -15.76
C ASP A 370 -23.55 -2.69 -15.91
N LYS A 371 -22.66 -3.41 -15.23
CA LYS A 371 -22.51 -4.88 -15.31
C LYS A 371 -23.45 -5.65 -14.38
N LYS A 372 -24.05 -5.00 -13.37
CA LYS A 372 -25.00 -5.58 -12.39
C LYS A 372 -24.44 -6.84 -11.69
N VAL A 373 -23.16 -6.81 -11.34
CA VAL A 373 -22.46 -7.92 -10.66
C VAL A 373 -22.81 -7.96 -9.19
N PHE A 374 -23.06 -6.79 -8.56
CA PHE A 374 -23.37 -6.61 -7.15
C PHE A 374 -24.66 -5.81 -6.98
N SER A 375 -25.35 -6.02 -5.85
CA SER A 375 -26.34 -5.05 -5.37
C SER A 375 -25.63 -3.78 -4.87
N ILE A 376 -26.35 -2.66 -4.81
CA ILE A 376 -25.78 -1.44 -4.26
C ILE A 376 -25.47 -1.59 -2.77
N GLU A 377 -26.30 -2.33 -2.05
CA GLU A 377 -26.16 -2.62 -0.62
C GLU A 377 -24.88 -3.41 -0.34
N ASP A 378 -24.61 -4.48 -1.12
CA ASP A 378 -23.38 -5.26 -0.99
C ASP A 378 -22.14 -4.42 -1.29
N ALA A 379 -22.18 -3.61 -2.36
CA ALA A 379 -21.08 -2.75 -2.72
C ALA A 379 -20.79 -1.71 -1.61
N ILE A 380 -21.83 -1.05 -1.09
CA ILE A 380 -21.69 -0.08 0.00
C ILE A 380 -21.17 -0.76 1.27
N TYR A 381 -21.69 -1.94 1.63
CA TYR A 381 -21.22 -2.70 2.79
C TYR A 381 -19.72 -2.99 2.70
N LYS A 382 -19.23 -3.46 1.55
CA LYS A 382 -17.81 -3.76 1.32
C LYS A 382 -16.90 -2.52 1.38
N MET A 383 -17.44 -1.33 1.18
CA MET A 383 -16.71 -0.06 1.23
C MET A 383 -16.82 0.67 2.58
N THR A 384 -17.71 0.24 3.48
CA THR A 384 -18.04 1.01 4.69
C THR A 384 -18.05 0.16 5.95
N ALA A 385 -19.16 -0.49 6.28
CA ALA A 385 -19.33 -1.21 7.54
C ALA A 385 -18.37 -2.39 7.69
N LYS A 386 -18.09 -3.12 6.60
CA LYS A 386 -17.18 -4.26 6.64
C LYS A 386 -15.75 -3.85 7.01
N PRO A 387 -15.09 -2.93 6.29
CA PRO A 387 -13.75 -2.48 6.66
C PRO A 387 -13.70 -1.80 8.04
N ALA A 388 -14.75 -1.09 8.44
CA ALA A 388 -14.84 -0.54 9.78
C ALA A 388 -14.86 -1.63 10.86
N GLY A 389 -15.54 -2.75 10.59
CA GLY A 389 -15.54 -3.92 11.45
C GLY A 389 -14.18 -4.60 11.57
N VAL A 390 -13.44 -4.72 10.47
CA VAL A 390 -12.06 -5.26 10.45
C VAL A 390 -11.14 -4.43 11.34
N LEU A 391 -11.24 -3.09 11.26
CA LEU A 391 -10.41 -2.16 12.04
C LEU A 391 -10.95 -1.91 13.45
N GLY A 392 -12.12 -2.44 13.82
CA GLY A 392 -12.74 -2.21 15.12
C GLY A 392 -13.11 -0.74 15.37
N ILE A 393 -13.43 0.03 14.32
CA ILE A 393 -13.80 1.44 14.43
C ILE A 393 -15.31 1.65 14.37
N ASN A 394 -15.82 2.61 15.16
CA ASN A 394 -17.25 2.92 15.24
C ASN A 394 -17.67 3.87 14.12
N ARG A 395 -17.72 3.35 12.87
CA ARG A 395 -18.07 4.07 11.64
C ARG A 395 -18.68 3.14 10.60
N GLY A 396 -19.04 3.67 9.44
CA GLY A 396 -19.45 2.90 8.26
C GLY A 396 -20.91 2.45 8.23
N ILE A 397 -21.74 2.85 9.21
CA ILE A 397 -23.19 2.60 9.24
C ILE A 397 -23.95 3.89 9.50
N LEU A 398 -25.19 3.94 9.00
CA LEU A 398 -26.12 5.04 9.24
C LEU A 398 -27.03 4.69 10.42
N GLU A 399 -26.63 5.11 11.62
CA GLU A 399 -27.39 4.86 12.85
C GLU A 399 -27.29 6.08 13.78
N LYS A 400 -28.30 6.27 14.61
CA LYS A 400 -28.34 7.37 15.60
C LYS A 400 -27.17 7.23 16.57
N GLY A 401 -26.37 8.30 16.70
CA GLY A 401 -25.19 8.34 17.57
C GLY A 401 -23.88 8.03 16.85
N MET A 402 -23.92 7.57 15.60
CA MET A 402 -22.74 7.37 14.78
C MET A 402 -22.23 8.70 14.18
N PRO A 403 -20.94 8.83 13.89
CA PRO A 403 -20.40 9.98 13.17
C PRO A 403 -21.09 10.16 11.81
N ALA A 404 -21.44 11.42 11.50
CA ALA A 404 -22.13 11.76 10.27
C ALA A 404 -21.15 11.89 9.09
N ASP A 405 -20.58 10.77 8.66
CA ASP A 405 -19.79 10.64 7.44
C ASP A 405 -20.72 10.06 6.37
N ILE A 406 -21.33 10.92 5.53
CA ILE A 406 -22.47 10.56 4.69
C ILE A 406 -22.24 11.03 3.26
N ASN A 407 -22.44 10.12 2.30
CA ASN A 407 -22.48 10.44 0.87
C ASN A 407 -23.94 10.41 0.37
N ILE A 408 -24.33 11.46 -0.35
CA ILE A 408 -25.62 11.55 -1.05
C ILE A 408 -25.32 11.71 -2.53
N PHE A 409 -25.72 10.73 -3.34
CA PHE A 409 -25.44 10.70 -4.76
C PHE A 409 -26.55 10.00 -5.56
N HIS A 410 -26.56 10.24 -6.87
CA HIS A 410 -27.41 9.53 -7.81
C HIS A 410 -26.59 8.52 -8.61
N LEU A 411 -26.89 7.23 -8.48
CA LEU A 411 -26.14 6.17 -9.14
C LEU A 411 -26.08 6.31 -10.67
N ASP A 412 -27.18 6.76 -11.30
CA ASP A 412 -27.30 7.02 -12.72
C ASP A 412 -26.49 8.24 -13.21
N LYS A 413 -26.20 9.20 -12.32
CA LYS A 413 -25.40 10.39 -12.62
C LYS A 413 -23.93 10.24 -12.27
N LEU A 414 -23.58 9.22 -11.46
CA LEU A 414 -22.22 9.01 -11.01
C LEU A 414 -21.30 8.70 -12.20
N LYS A 415 -20.18 9.42 -12.31
CA LYS A 415 -19.18 9.25 -13.37
C LYS A 415 -17.77 9.24 -12.80
N VAL A 416 -16.98 8.29 -13.27
CA VAL A 416 -15.52 8.24 -13.06
C VAL A 416 -14.88 8.94 -14.24
N HIS A 417 -14.02 9.93 -13.97
CA HIS A 417 -13.29 10.68 -14.99
C HIS A 417 -11.80 10.30 -15.02
N ALA A 418 -11.29 9.77 -13.91
CA ALA A 418 -9.90 9.35 -13.82
C ALA A 418 -9.64 8.12 -14.69
N ASP A 419 -8.68 8.21 -15.58
CA ASP A 419 -8.13 7.12 -16.39
C ASP A 419 -6.59 7.14 -16.37
N PHE A 420 -5.93 6.25 -17.11
CA PHE A 420 -4.46 6.19 -17.16
C PHE A 420 -3.81 7.35 -17.94
N GLU A 421 -4.57 8.08 -18.74
CA GLU A 421 -4.09 9.29 -19.43
C GLU A 421 -4.26 10.53 -18.57
N ASN A 422 -5.41 10.64 -17.88
CA ASN A 422 -5.81 11.76 -17.02
C ASN A 422 -6.20 11.24 -15.62
N PRO A 423 -5.24 10.78 -14.81
CA PRO A 423 -5.55 10.05 -13.58
C PRO A 423 -5.99 10.93 -12.40
N ASP A 424 -5.79 12.23 -12.45
CA ASP A 424 -6.03 13.22 -11.38
C ASP A 424 -7.39 13.91 -11.48
N GLN A 425 -8.39 13.18 -11.99
CA GLN A 425 -9.74 13.70 -12.18
C GLN A 425 -10.69 13.24 -11.07
N TYR A 426 -11.35 14.18 -10.42
CA TYR A 426 -12.42 13.86 -9.47
C TYR A 426 -13.63 13.25 -10.18
N CYS A 427 -14.30 12.31 -9.51
CA CYS A 427 -15.60 11.81 -9.95
C CYS A 427 -16.70 12.85 -9.76
N THR A 428 -17.82 12.72 -10.49
CA THR A 428 -19.00 13.58 -10.39
C THR A 428 -20.27 12.77 -10.18
N GLY A 429 -21.37 13.43 -9.75
CA GLY A 429 -22.66 12.82 -9.45
C GLY A 429 -23.00 12.81 -7.96
N PHE A 430 -22.27 13.56 -7.14
CA PHE A 430 -22.52 13.73 -5.71
C PHE A 430 -23.31 15.01 -5.45
N ASP A 431 -24.48 14.87 -4.81
CA ASP A 431 -25.21 16.03 -4.28
C ASP A 431 -24.53 16.57 -3.03
N TYR A 432 -24.14 15.66 -2.09
CA TYR A 432 -23.43 16.02 -0.88
C TYR A 432 -22.44 14.92 -0.45
N VAL A 433 -21.31 15.35 0.09
CA VAL A 433 -20.42 14.54 0.92
C VAL A 433 -20.27 15.26 2.25
N LEU A 434 -20.60 14.59 3.33
CA LEU A 434 -20.44 15.08 4.70
C LEU A 434 -19.33 14.31 5.40
N VAL A 435 -18.49 15.02 6.14
CA VAL A 435 -17.45 14.46 7.00
C VAL A 435 -17.63 15.02 8.41
N GLY A 436 -17.92 14.17 9.38
CA GLY A 436 -18.21 14.58 10.74
C GLY A 436 -19.39 15.57 10.86
N GLY A 437 -20.34 15.52 9.93
CA GLY A 437 -21.50 16.41 9.85
C GLY A 437 -21.29 17.71 9.08
N GLU A 438 -20.07 18.04 8.65
CA GLU A 438 -19.78 19.20 7.82
C GLU A 438 -19.80 18.84 6.33
N ILE A 439 -20.33 19.75 5.50
CA ILE A 439 -20.39 19.56 4.06
C ILE A 439 -18.99 19.72 3.45
N ALA A 440 -18.44 18.60 2.98
CA ALA A 440 -17.15 18.52 2.28
C ALA A 440 -17.30 18.77 0.76
N VAL A 441 -18.36 18.24 0.17
CA VAL A 441 -18.71 18.44 -1.23
C VAL A 441 -20.19 18.79 -1.33
N LYS A 442 -20.55 19.74 -2.19
CA LYS A 442 -21.93 20.09 -2.55
C LYS A 442 -22.04 20.27 -4.05
N GLN A 443 -22.87 19.43 -4.70
CA GLN A 443 -23.08 19.44 -6.16
C GLN A 443 -21.73 19.37 -6.91
N ASP A 444 -20.93 18.36 -6.56
CA ASP A 444 -19.58 18.09 -7.08
C ASP A 444 -18.52 19.18 -6.78
N GLU A 445 -18.88 20.27 -6.07
CA GLU A 445 -17.96 21.31 -5.69
C GLU A 445 -17.37 21.09 -4.29
N TYR A 446 -16.04 21.04 -4.21
CA TYR A 446 -15.30 20.92 -2.96
C TYR A 446 -15.41 22.20 -2.11
N ARG A 447 -15.74 22.07 -0.83
CA ARG A 447 -16.00 23.17 0.11
C ARG A 447 -14.90 23.40 1.14
N ASN A 448 -13.75 22.75 0.96
CA ASN A 448 -12.59 22.85 1.85
C ASN A 448 -12.92 22.68 3.35
N PRO A 449 -13.60 21.61 3.74
CA PRO A 449 -13.92 21.34 5.12
C PRO A 449 -12.65 21.06 5.92
N GLN A 450 -12.73 21.32 7.23
CA GLN A 450 -11.65 21.03 8.16
C GLN A 450 -12.14 20.10 9.28
N SER A 451 -13.15 19.31 8.97
CA SER A 451 -13.88 18.44 9.89
C SER A 451 -13.29 17.04 10.03
N GLY A 452 -12.32 16.68 9.16
CA GLY A 452 -11.63 15.42 9.26
C GLY A 452 -10.86 15.26 10.57
N ARG A 453 -10.91 14.09 11.16
CA ARG A 453 -10.34 13.77 12.49
C ARG A 453 -9.40 12.58 12.42
N ILE A 454 -8.51 12.48 13.40
CA ILE A 454 -7.75 11.26 13.63
C ILE A 454 -8.68 10.21 14.23
N VAL A 455 -8.79 9.08 13.54
CA VAL A 455 -9.47 7.87 14.04
C VAL A 455 -8.43 7.03 14.76
N ARG A 456 -8.69 6.69 15.99
CA ARG A 456 -7.79 5.89 16.84
C ARG A 456 -8.39 4.54 17.11
N GLY A 457 -7.55 3.54 17.28
CA GLY A 457 -7.94 2.24 17.79
C GLY A 457 -8.52 2.38 19.19
N CYS A 458 -9.58 1.64 19.46
CA CYS A 458 -10.06 1.50 20.85
C CYS A 458 -9.07 0.57 21.56
N ASN A 459 -8.34 1.09 22.53
CA ASN A 459 -7.60 0.25 23.46
C ASN A 459 -8.64 -0.63 24.18
N LYS A 460 -8.74 -1.90 23.75
CA LYS A 460 -9.49 -2.94 24.47
C LYS A 460 -8.54 -3.79 25.28
#